data_076fab45fe5c4f1a04797c403160711d
#
_entry.id   076fab45fe5c4f1a04797c403160711d
#
_cell.length_a   1.000
_cell.length_b   1.000
_cell.length_c   1.000
_cell.angle_alpha   90.00
_cell.angle_beta   90.00
_cell.angle_gamma   90.00
#
_symmetry.space_group_name_H-M   'P 1'
#
loop_
_entity.id
_entity.type
_entity.pdbx_description
1 polymer ?
#
loop_
_entity_poly.entity_id
_entity_poly.type
_entity_poly.pdbx_seq_one_letter_code
_entity_poly.pdbx_strand_id
1 'polypeptide(L)'
;MNTMVEQDPDIVRSFLSDAAHMPGGEASGVVFPRTTGELAAYLLAAPHVLAIGAQSSLTGGATPRGDLVLSTREFTDISLEGEFVHVGAGVTLHALQAWLSVRGLWYPPAPTFDGAFVGGTIATNAAGAATFKYGTTRQWVEGLEVVLADGTVHRISRGDVIARGFTFEVPSAHGILSVPVPRYSMPRVPKLSAGYWAHEQMDLVDLFVGSEGTLGVITAATLRVRPRPRQMVALITCVSDSQALRITSSLRTQAQDTWRGHGVLDVAAIEYMDGRSLGFVSDAVLTAAGVSRPPRDGSLLLVQLEVDTDEGPSVEALATLIEQESVTQEPAVALPGDLSAAGRMFALREAVPSG
;
A
#
# COMPACT_ATOMS: atom_id res chain seq x y z
N MET A 1 0.72 -9.00 -35.48
CA MET A 1 1.20 -7.80 -34.75
C MET A 1 2.69 -7.96 -34.50
N ASN A 2 3.50 -6.96 -34.82
CA ASN A 2 4.94 -7.04 -34.56
C ASN A 2 5.14 -6.68 -33.06
N THR A 3 5.10 -7.68 -32.23
CA THR A 3 5.36 -7.53 -30.77
C THR A 3 6.85 -7.26 -30.60
N MET A 4 7.21 -6.01 -30.42
CA MET A 4 8.61 -5.61 -30.33
C MET A 4 9.08 -5.86 -28.89
N VAL A 5 9.99 -6.84 -28.73
CA VAL A 5 10.70 -7.06 -27.46
C VAL A 5 11.87 -6.09 -27.45
N GLU A 6 11.92 -5.27 -26.41
CA GLU A 6 13.04 -4.36 -26.16
C GLU A 6 14.27 -5.17 -25.69
N GLN A 7 15.38 -5.01 -26.41
CA GLN A 7 16.64 -5.70 -26.15
C GLN A 7 17.81 -4.74 -25.99
N ASP A 8 17.58 -3.42 -26.00
CA ASP A 8 18.63 -2.45 -25.72
C ASP A 8 19.22 -2.75 -24.32
N PRO A 9 20.55 -2.99 -24.24
CA PRO A 9 21.18 -3.41 -22.98
C PRO A 9 21.00 -2.40 -21.84
N ASP A 10 20.90 -1.11 -22.12
CA ASP A 10 20.75 -0.08 -21.10
C ASP A 10 19.32 -0.05 -20.56
N ILE A 11 18.32 -0.26 -21.45
CA ILE A 11 16.94 -0.41 -21.02
C ILE A 11 16.76 -1.69 -20.22
N VAL A 12 17.21 -2.84 -20.75
CA VAL A 12 17.07 -4.14 -20.05
C VAL A 12 17.75 -4.07 -18.68
N ARG A 13 18.93 -3.45 -18.58
CA ARG A 13 19.67 -3.31 -17.30
C ARG A 13 18.84 -2.61 -16.23
N SER A 14 18.02 -1.63 -16.58
CA SER A 14 17.18 -0.90 -15.64
C SER A 14 16.08 -1.74 -14.99
N PHE A 15 15.82 -2.95 -15.51
CA PHE A 15 14.80 -3.89 -15.01
C PHE A 15 15.38 -5.13 -14.33
N LEU A 16 16.71 -5.24 -14.18
CA LEU A 16 17.35 -6.44 -13.63
C LEU A 16 17.34 -6.52 -12.11
N SER A 17 16.92 -5.46 -11.41
CA SER A 17 16.88 -5.42 -9.95
C SER A 17 15.65 -4.67 -9.45
N ASP A 18 15.04 -5.19 -8.40
CA ASP A 18 14.05 -4.44 -7.62
C ASP A 18 14.70 -3.71 -6.42
N ALA A 19 13.92 -3.06 -5.58
CA ALA A 19 14.42 -2.32 -4.42
C ALA A 19 15.08 -3.20 -3.33
N ALA A 20 14.99 -4.53 -3.44
CA ALA A 20 15.75 -5.46 -2.59
C ALA A 20 17.22 -5.58 -3.00
N HIS A 21 17.60 -5.07 -4.18
CA HIS A 21 18.95 -5.18 -4.74
C HIS A 21 19.50 -6.61 -4.78
N MET A 22 18.62 -7.58 -5.03
CA MET A 22 19.02 -8.99 -5.14
C MET A 22 19.95 -9.18 -6.33
N PRO A 23 21.14 -9.78 -6.13
CA PRO A 23 22.12 -9.95 -7.20
C PRO A 23 21.69 -11.01 -8.23
N GLY A 24 22.24 -10.95 -9.44
CA GLY A 24 22.09 -11.98 -10.48
C GLY A 24 20.77 -11.88 -11.23
N GLY A 25 20.20 -10.68 -11.38
CA GLY A 25 19.06 -10.46 -12.27
C GLY A 25 19.47 -10.64 -13.74
N GLU A 26 18.65 -11.41 -14.49
CA GLU A 26 18.81 -11.67 -15.92
C GLU A 26 17.45 -11.61 -16.60
N ALA A 27 17.37 -11.02 -17.80
CA ALA A 27 16.15 -10.95 -18.58
C ALA A 27 16.42 -11.28 -20.04
N SER A 28 15.51 -12.00 -20.69
CA SER A 28 15.56 -12.26 -22.13
C SER A 28 15.14 -11.04 -22.99
N GLY A 29 14.59 -10.03 -22.36
CA GLY A 29 14.13 -8.78 -22.92
C GLY A 29 13.04 -8.15 -22.07
N VAL A 30 12.58 -6.98 -22.47
CA VAL A 30 11.51 -6.24 -21.78
C VAL A 30 10.40 -5.90 -22.78
N VAL A 31 9.13 -5.99 -22.34
CA VAL A 31 7.96 -5.61 -23.15
C VAL A 31 7.06 -4.66 -22.39
N PHE A 32 6.44 -3.75 -23.14
CA PHE A 32 5.55 -2.70 -22.62
C PHE A 32 4.18 -2.78 -23.31
N PRO A 33 3.35 -3.79 -22.99
CA PRO A 33 2.03 -3.91 -23.61
C PRO A 33 1.14 -2.72 -23.21
N ARG A 34 0.38 -2.22 -24.19
CA ARG A 34 -0.56 -1.10 -24.03
C ARG A 34 -2.01 -1.57 -23.93
N THR A 35 -2.26 -2.81 -24.29
CA THR A 35 -3.59 -3.41 -24.26
C THR A 35 -3.52 -4.82 -23.66
N THR A 36 -4.65 -5.29 -23.13
CA THR A 36 -4.79 -6.68 -22.65
C THR A 36 -4.55 -7.70 -23.75
N GLY A 37 -4.90 -7.36 -25.01
CA GLY A 37 -4.65 -8.23 -26.16
C GLY A 37 -3.16 -8.39 -26.50
N GLU A 38 -2.39 -7.31 -26.42
CA GLU A 38 -0.91 -7.35 -26.55
C GLU A 38 -0.30 -8.14 -25.42
N LEU A 39 -0.73 -7.90 -24.17
CA LEU A 39 -0.26 -8.62 -23.00
C LEU A 39 -0.52 -10.12 -23.12
N ALA A 40 -1.74 -10.52 -23.49
CA ALA A 40 -2.10 -11.91 -23.72
C ALA A 40 -1.21 -12.57 -24.79
N ALA A 41 -0.90 -11.85 -25.88
CA ALA A 41 -0.02 -12.36 -26.93
C ALA A 41 1.40 -12.64 -26.41
N TYR A 42 1.94 -11.79 -25.54
CA TYR A 42 3.25 -12.06 -24.91
C TYR A 42 3.21 -13.27 -23.96
N LEU A 43 2.16 -13.38 -23.13
CA LEU A 43 1.99 -14.53 -22.23
C LEU A 43 1.95 -15.86 -22.99
N LEU A 44 1.27 -15.88 -24.16
CA LEU A 44 1.17 -17.07 -25.00
C LEU A 44 2.47 -17.40 -25.76
N ALA A 45 3.28 -16.37 -26.08
CA ALA A 45 4.48 -16.54 -26.90
C ALA A 45 5.73 -16.87 -26.09
N ALA A 46 5.84 -16.38 -24.85
CA ALA A 46 7.04 -16.55 -24.02
C ALA A 46 6.87 -17.72 -23.03
N PRO A 47 7.89 -18.58 -22.87
CA PRO A 47 7.83 -19.72 -21.94
C PRO A 47 7.84 -19.30 -20.49
N HIS A 48 8.52 -18.18 -20.19
CA HIS A 48 8.66 -17.60 -18.84
C HIS A 48 8.49 -16.09 -18.91
N VAL A 49 7.56 -15.57 -18.11
CA VAL A 49 7.25 -14.14 -18.04
C VAL A 49 7.26 -13.70 -16.58
N LEU A 50 7.96 -12.61 -16.28
CA LEU A 50 7.87 -11.92 -15.01
C LEU A 50 7.09 -10.61 -15.20
N ALA A 51 5.88 -10.55 -14.67
CA ALA A 51 5.12 -9.30 -14.63
C ALA A 51 5.64 -8.38 -13.53
N ILE A 52 5.93 -7.13 -13.89
CA ILE A 52 6.44 -6.14 -12.96
C ILE A 52 5.62 -4.85 -12.98
N GLY A 53 5.56 -4.20 -11.82
CA GLY A 53 5.14 -2.81 -11.67
C GLY A 53 6.33 -1.87 -11.59
N ALA A 54 6.40 -1.08 -10.52
CA ALA A 54 7.49 -0.12 -10.26
C ALA A 54 8.76 -0.75 -9.66
N GLN A 55 8.83 -2.05 -9.50
CA GLN A 55 9.94 -2.78 -8.85
C GLN A 55 10.34 -2.24 -7.47
N SER A 56 9.39 -1.70 -6.72
CA SER A 56 9.58 -1.16 -5.36
C SER A 56 9.52 -2.23 -4.26
N SER A 57 9.46 -3.50 -4.62
CA SER A 57 9.45 -4.63 -3.68
C SER A 57 10.81 -4.78 -2.98
N LEU A 58 10.77 -5.13 -1.69
CA LEU A 58 11.95 -5.40 -0.85
C LEU A 58 12.21 -6.90 -0.68
N THR A 59 11.58 -7.75 -1.50
CA THR A 59 11.66 -9.22 -1.37
C THR A 59 12.40 -9.91 -2.50
N GLY A 60 12.81 -9.17 -3.53
CA GLY A 60 13.44 -9.74 -4.72
C GLY A 60 12.46 -10.38 -5.71
N GLY A 61 11.16 -10.32 -5.43
CA GLY A 61 10.12 -10.94 -6.27
C GLY A 61 9.95 -10.31 -7.66
N ALA A 62 10.47 -9.10 -7.85
CA ALA A 62 10.47 -8.40 -9.14
C ALA A 62 11.86 -8.36 -9.81
N THR A 63 12.81 -9.21 -9.35
CA THR A 63 14.11 -9.41 -9.97
C THR A 63 14.05 -10.59 -10.95
N PRO A 64 14.22 -10.41 -12.27
CA PRO A 64 14.07 -11.47 -13.26
C PRO A 64 15.19 -12.52 -13.17
N ARG A 65 14.88 -13.75 -13.59
CA ARG A 65 15.82 -14.90 -13.59
C ARG A 65 15.89 -15.58 -14.98
N GLY A 66 16.07 -14.80 -16.03
CA GLY A 66 16.04 -15.24 -17.41
C GLY A 66 14.67 -15.04 -18.11
N ASP A 67 13.73 -14.45 -17.39
CA ASP A 67 12.35 -14.25 -17.85
C ASP A 67 12.25 -13.16 -18.93
N LEU A 68 11.18 -13.19 -19.72
CA LEU A 68 10.71 -11.99 -20.42
C LEU A 68 10.04 -11.07 -19.39
N VAL A 69 10.62 -9.89 -19.18
CA VAL A 69 10.04 -8.90 -18.27
C VAL A 69 8.87 -8.20 -18.94
N LEU A 70 7.71 -8.25 -18.32
CA LEU A 70 6.48 -7.60 -18.77
C LEU A 70 6.12 -6.46 -17.82
N SER A 71 6.32 -5.22 -18.27
CA SER A 71 6.02 -4.03 -17.49
C SER A 71 4.59 -3.56 -17.71
N THR A 72 3.84 -3.34 -16.62
CA THR A 72 2.45 -2.84 -16.67
C THR A 72 2.35 -1.32 -16.78
N ARG A 73 3.45 -0.60 -16.96
CA ARG A 73 3.53 0.87 -16.94
C ARG A 73 2.61 1.61 -17.89
N GLU A 74 2.23 0.98 -19.00
CA GLU A 74 1.42 1.61 -20.04
C GLU A 74 -0.10 1.55 -19.75
N PHE A 75 -0.53 0.82 -18.71
CA PHE A 75 -1.92 0.77 -18.27
C PHE A 75 -2.21 1.96 -17.34
N THR A 76 -2.54 3.14 -17.90
CA THR A 76 -2.55 4.42 -17.15
C THR A 76 -3.92 5.11 -17.10
N ASP A 77 -4.98 4.49 -17.56
CA ASP A 77 -6.33 5.05 -17.55
C ASP A 77 -6.85 5.25 -16.13
N ILE A 78 -7.53 6.38 -15.88
CA ILE A 78 -8.22 6.66 -14.62
C ILE A 78 -9.59 7.24 -14.92
N SER A 79 -10.64 6.66 -14.35
CA SER A 79 -12.00 7.20 -14.38
C SER A 79 -12.71 6.98 -13.04
N LEU A 80 -13.78 7.75 -12.78
CA LEU A 80 -14.52 7.69 -11.53
C LEU A 80 -16.00 7.44 -11.82
N GLU A 81 -16.59 6.51 -11.08
CA GLU A 81 -18.01 6.23 -11.07
C GLU A 81 -18.50 6.13 -9.62
N GLY A 82 -19.24 7.16 -9.15
CA GLY A 82 -19.68 7.21 -7.76
C GLY A 82 -18.51 7.23 -6.76
N GLU A 83 -18.46 6.24 -5.90
CA GLU A 83 -17.38 6.04 -4.92
C GLU A 83 -16.29 5.07 -5.39
N PHE A 84 -16.32 4.68 -6.67
CA PHE A 84 -15.37 3.74 -7.25
C PHE A 84 -14.51 4.42 -8.31
N VAL A 85 -13.19 4.25 -8.20
CA VAL A 85 -12.24 4.65 -9.24
C VAL A 85 -11.82 3.43 -10.03
N HIS A 86 -11.94 3.50 -11.35
CA HIS A 86 -11.40 2.53 -12.28
C HIS A 86 -10.01 3.00 -12.69
N VAL A 87 -9.00 2.17 -12.48
CA VAL A 87 -7.61 2.57 -12.60
C VAL A 87 -6.75 1.48 -13.23
N GLY A 88 -5.93 1.86 -14.19
CA GLY A 88 -4.94 0.98 -14.82
C GLY A 88 -3.84 0.57 -13.85
N ALA A 89 -3.32 -0.64 -14.02
CA ALA A 89 -2.32 -1.23 -13.14
C ALA A 89 -1.00 -0.47 -13.07
N GLY A 90 -0.65 0.30 -14.12
CA GLY A 90 0.57 1.10 -14.24
C GLY A 90 0.47 2.52 -13.66
N VAL A 91 -0.69 2.92 -13.16
CA VAL A 91 -0.85 4.20 -12.48
C VAL A 91 -0.10 4.16 -11.15
N THR A 92 0.74 5.16 -10.87
CA THR A 92 1.40 5.28 -9.57
C THR A 92 0.39 5.72 -8.49
N LEU A 93 0.63 5.33 -7.24
CA LEU A 93 -0.20 5.80 -6.13
C LEU A 93 -0.16 7.33 -6.03
N HIS A 94 1.00 7.95 -6.28
CA HIS A 94 1.14 9.40 -6.34
C HIS A 94 0.16 10.02 -7.36
N ALA A 95 0.16 9.52 -8.61
CA ALA A 95 -0.72 10.01 -9.66
C ALA A 95 -2.20 9.78 -9.32
N LEU A 96 -2.55 8.62 -8.76
CA LEU A 96 -3.90 8.31 -8.30
C LEU A 96 -4.35 9.29 -7.19
N GLN A 97 -3.53 9.50 -6.17
CA GLN A 97 -3.86 10.41 -5.05
C GLN A 97 -3.97 11.86 -5.53
N ALA A 98 -3.08 12.31 -6.42
CA ALA A 98 -3.16 13.65 -7.02
C ALA A 98 -4.46 13.80 -7.83
N TRP A 99 -4.82 12.80 -8.65
CA TRP A 99 -6.04 12.82 -9.45
C TRP A 99 -7.32 12.81 -8.61
N LEU A 100 -7.33 12.07 -7.48
CA LEU A 100 -8.43 12.02 -6.53
C LEU A 100 -8.55 13.32 -5.71
N SER A 101 -7.42 13.89 -5.28
CA SER A 101 -7.37 15.03 -4.37
C SER A 101 -8.08 16.27 -4.91
N VAL A 102 -7.98 16.54 -6.23
CA VAL A 102 -8.67 17.66 -6.89
C VAL A 102 -10.19 17.46 -6.95
N ARG A 103 -10.67 16.26 -6.60
CA ARG A 103 -12.08 15.87 -6.50
C ARG A 103 -12.56 15.75 -5.06
N GLY A 104 -11.71 16.11 -4.08
CA GLY A 104 -12.01 15.97 -2.67
C GLY A 104 -12.05 14.51 -2.18
N LEU A 105 -11.48 13.59 -2.95
CA LEU A 105 -11.43 12.16 -2.66
C LEU A 105 -10.01 11.70 -2.33
N TRP A 106 -9.90 10.50 -1.77
CA TRP A 106 -8.62 9.83 -1.56
C TRP A 106 -8.79 8.32 -1.50
N TYR A 107 -7.69 7.60 -1.73
CA TYR A 107 -7.55 6.17 -1.60
C TYR A 107 -6.76 5.85 -0.33
N PRO A 108 -7.39 5.25 0.73
CA PRO A 108 -6.75 5.09 2.04
C PRO A 108 -5.52 4.20 2.09
N PRO A 109 -5.47 3.01 1.43
CA PRO A 109 -4.27 2.19 1.45
C PRO A 109 -3.13 2.87 0.68
N ALA A 110 -2.15 3.36 1.40
CA ALA A 110 -0.97 3.97 0.80
C ALA A 110 0.28 3.43 1.52
N PRO A 111 1.08 2.59 0.85
CA PRO A 111 2.43 2.27 1.31
C PRO A 111 3.29 3.53 1.32
N THR A 112 4.42 3.48 2.03
CA THR A 112 5.32 4.63 2.19
C THR A 112 5.84 5.15 0.84
N PHE A 113 6.17 4.24 -0.09
CA PHE A 113 6.62 4.62 -1.42
C PHE A 113 5.42 4.85 -2.36
N ASP A 114 5.13 6.10 -2.65
CA ASP A 114 3.99 6.54 -3.49
C ASP A 114 4.22 6.37 -5.01
N GLY A 115 5.46 6.10 -5.43
CA GLY A 115 5.81 5.70 -6.80
C GLY A 115 5.41 4.26 -7.15
N ALA A 116 4.93 3.47 -6.18
CA ALA A 116 4.44 2.12 -6.44
C ALA A 116 3.23 2.14 -7.38
N PHE A 117 3.18 1.18 -8.31
CA PHE A 117 2.05 1.04 -9.23
C PHE A 117 0.86 0.34 -8.55
N VAL A 118 -0.35 0.77 -8.89
CA VAL A 118 -1.60 0.21 -8.34
C VAL A 118 -1.65 -1.31 -8.50
N GLY A 119 -1.33 -1.85 -9.70
CA GLY A 119 -1.30 -3.29 -9.91
C GLY A 119 -0.33 -4.02 -8.99
N GLY A 120 0.86 -3.46 -8.76
CA GLY A 120 1.85 -3.99 -7.84
C GLY A 120 1.38 -3.96 -6.38
N THR A 121 0.73 -2.88 -5.95
CA THR A 121 0.19 -2.77 -4.58
C THR A 121 -0.94 -3.76 -4.32
N ILE A 122 -1.75 -4.05 -5.33
CA ILE A 122 -2.79 -5.10 -5.24
C ILE A 122 -2.13 -6.48 -5.22
N ALA A 123 -1.21 -6.74 -6.14
CA ALA A 123 -0.53 -8.03 -6.23
C ALA A 123 0.21 -8.42 -4.94
N THR A 124 0.74 -7.45 -4.20
CA THR A 124 1.41 -7.69 -2.90
C THR A 124 0.50 -7.49 -1.69
N ASN A 125 -0.77 -7.16 -1.89
CA ASN A 125 -1.67 -6.73 -0.82
C ASN A 125 -0.99 -5.67 0.09
N ALA A 126 -0.42 -4.65 -0.53
CA ALA A 126 0.39 -3.64 0.16
C ALA A 126 -0.40 -2.94 1.27
N ALA A 127 0.33 -2.49 2.26
CA ALA A 127 -0.23 -1.82 3.42
C ALA A 127 0.72 -0.70 3.88
N GLY A 128 0.16 0.38 4.42
CA GLY A 128 0.89 1.52 4.97
C GLY A 128 0.56 1.79 6.43
N ALA A 129 0.94 2.95 6.91
CA ALA A 129 0.71 3.38 8.29
C ALA A 129 -0.79 3.39 8.66
N ALA A 130 -1.63 3.85 7.72
CA ALA A 130 -3.08 3.91 7.92
C ALA A 130 -3.79 2.52 7.90
N THR A 131 -3.04 1.42 7.76
CA THR A 131 -3.57 0.06 7.91
C THR A 131 -4.24 -0.16 9.27
N PHE A 132 -3.80 0.58 10.29
CA PHE A 132 -4.40 0.54 11.61
C PHE A 132 -5.91 0.85 11.57
N LYS A 133 -6.31 1.88 10.83
CA LYS A 133 -7.72 2.27 10.68
C LYS A 133 -8.40 1.62 9.47
N TYR A 134 -7.70 1.57 8.35
CA TYR A 134 -8.30 1.29 7.04
C TYR A 134 -8.02 -0.11 6.49
N GLY A 135 -7.21 -0.90 7.20
CA GLY A 135 -6.84 -2.21 6.71
C GLY A 135 -5.84 -2.15 5.55
N THR A 136 -5.72 -3.26 4.84
CA THR A 136 -4.80 -3.42 3.70
C THR A 136 -5.52 -3.11 2.37
N THR A 137 -4.79 -3.12 1.27
CA THR A 137 -5.31 -2.96 -0.10
C THR A 137 -6.52 -3.87 -0.38
N ARG A 138 -6.55 -5.10 0.15
CA ARG A 138 -7.63 -6.08 -0.03
C ARG A 138 -9.03 -5.53 0.25
N GLN A 139 -9.19 -4.76 1.32
CA GLN A 139 -10.49 -4.21 1.71
C GLN A 139 -11.02 -3.12 0.76
N TRP A 140 -10.17 -2.64 -0.14
CA TRP A 140 -10.45 -1.50 -1.03
C TRP A 140 -10.59 -1.89 -2.49
N VAL A 141 -10.27 -3.16 -2.83
CA VAL A 141 -10.41 -3.68 -4.20
C VAL A 141 -11.81 -4.22 -4.37
N GLU A 142 -12.59 -3.62 -5.27
CA GLU A 142 -13.94 -4.03 -5.62
C GLU A 142 -14.01 -4.82 -6.91
N GLY A 143 -13.02 -4.69 -7.79
CA GLY A 143 -12.94 -5.45 -9.01
C GLY A 143 -11.55 -5.44 -9.63
N LEU A 144 -11.31 -6.41 -10.50
CA LEU A 144 -10.04 -6.58 -11.19
C LEU A 144 -10.25 -6.95 -12.66
N GLU A 145 -9.38 -6.46 -13.52
CA GLU A 145 -9.14 -7.06 -14.83
C GLU A 145 -7.80 -7.79 -14.76
N VAL A 146 -7.82 -9.10 -15.05
CA VAL A 146 -6.66 -9.99 -14.95
C VAL A 146 -6.52 -10.77 -16.23
N VAL A 147 -5.31 -10.88 -16.75
CA VAL A 147 -4.98 -11.76 -17.88
C VAL A 147 -4.28 -13.02 -17.34
N LEU A 148 -4.86 -14.18 -17.59
CA LEU A 148 -4.30 -15.47 -17.19
C LEU A 148 -3.20 -15.93 -18.15
N ALA A 149 -2.44 -16.95 -17.74
CA ALA A 149 -1.34 -17.50 -18.54
C ALA A 149 -1.78 -18.06 -19.90
N ASP A 150 -3.04 -18.49 -20.04
CA ASP A 150 -3.63 -18.95 -21.31
C ASP A 150 -4.14 -17.79 -22.19
N GLY A 151 -3.86 -16.55 -21.83
CA GLY A 151 -4.31 -15.34 -22.53
C GLY A 151 -5.76 -14.95 -22.26
N THR A 152 -6.50 -15.69 -21.44
CA THR A 152 -7.89 -15.35 -21.10
C THR A 152 -7.93 -14.10 -20.24
N VAL A 153 -8.80 -13.14 -20.61
CA VAL A 153 -9.02 -11.91 -19.84
C VAL A 153 -10.25 -12.09 -18.95
N HIS A 154 -10.05 -11.97 -17.65
CA HIS A 154 -11.13 -11.99 -16.66
C HIS A 154 -11.39 -10.58 -16.14
N ARG A 155 -12.67 -10.18 -16.17
CA ARG A 155 -13.19 -9.02 -15.44
C ARG A 155 -14.07 -9.57 -14.32
N ILE A 156 -13.61 -9.37 -13.10
CA ILE A 156 -14.27 -9.89 -11.90
C ILE A 156 -14.60 -8.73 -10.97
N SER A 157 -15.81 -8.76 -10.42
CA SER A 157 -16.24 -7.82 -9.38
C SER A 157 -16.50 -8.59 -8.09
N ARG A 158 -16.39 -7.91 -6.98
CA ARG A 158 -16.69 -8.51 -5.68
C ARG A 158 -18.13 -9.00 -5.64
N GLY A 159 -18.34 -10.22 -5.22
CA GLY A 159 -19.64 -10.88 -5.19
C GLY A 159 -19.97 -11.73 -6.44
N ASP A 160 -19.25 -11.57 -7.56
CA ASP A 160 -19.56 -12.29 -8.78
C ASP A 160 -19.25 -13.79 -8.66
N VAL A 161 -18.08 -14.12 -8.10
CA VAL A 161 -17.60 -15.51 -7.98
C VAL A 161 -17.14 -15.77 -6.54
N ILE A 162 -17.96 -16.52 -5.82
CA ILE A 162 -17.69 -16.95 -4.44
C ILE A 162 -17.36 -18.42 -4.41
N ALA A 163 -16.29 -18.79 -3.69
CA ALA A 163 -15.91 -20.19 -3.50
C ALA A 163 -17.01 -20.99 -2.82
N ARG A 164 -17.22 -22.23 -3.27
CA ARG A 164 -18.14 -23.19 -2.68
C ARG A 164 -17.38 -24.44 -2.28
N GLY A 165 -17.37 -24.75 -0.99
CA GLY A 165 -16.64 -25.91 -0.48
C GLY A 165 -15.15 -25.90 -0.82
N PHE A 166 -14.47 -24.76 -0.68
CA PHE A 166 -13.06 -24.54 -1.05
C PHE A 166 -12.76 -24.70 -2.55
N THR A 167 -13.71 -24.37 -3.42
CA THR A 167 -13.51 -24.43 -4.88
C THR A 167 -14.19 -23.25 -5.55
N PHE A 168 -13.49 -22.61 -6.50
CA PHE A 168 -14.10 -21.69 -7.46
C PHE A 168 -14.39 -22.41 -8.77
N GLU A 169 -15.49 -22.04 -9.41
CA GLU A 169 -15.78 -22.39 -10.80
C GLU A 169 -15.63 -21.11 -11.64
N VAL A 170 -14.52 -21.04 -12.38
CA VAL A 170 -14.13 -19.83 -13.16
C VAL A 170 -14.26 -20.14 -14.64
N PRO A 171 -15.04 -19.37 -15.42
CA PRO A 171 -15.04 -19.48 -16.86
C PRO A 171 -13.64 -19.30 -17.45
N SER A 172 -13.25 -20.11 -18.42
CA SER A 172 -11.97 -19.97 -19.14
C SER A 172 -12.17 -20.20 -20.64
N ALA A 173 -11.13 -19.95 -21.44
CA ALA A 173 -11.15 -20.22 -22.88
C ALA A 173 -11.46 -21.70 -23.24
N HIS A 174 -11.19 -22.62 -22.30
CA HIS A 174 -11.36 -24.06 -22.47
C HIS A 174 -12.56 -24.64 -21.70
N GLY A 175 -13.46 -23.80 -21.18
CA GLY A 175 -14.63 -24.21 -20.39
C GLY A 175 -14.50 -23.71 -18.93
N ILE A 176 -15.20 -24.40 -18.02
CA ILE A 176 -15.15 -24.04 -16.59
C ILE A 176 -13.88 -24.65 -15.96
N LEU A 177 -13.05 -23.79 -15.40
CA LEU A 177 -11.89 -24.17 -14.62
C LEU A 177 -12.28 -24.28 -13.14
N SER A 178 -12.03 -25.46 -12.55
CA SER A 178 -12.19 -25.67 -11.11
C SER A 178 -10.90 -25.28 -10.39
N VAL A 179 -10.93 -24.18 -9.64
CA VAL A 179 -9.77 -23.64 -8.92
C VAL A 179 -9.91 -23.92 -7.43
N PRO A 180 -9.02 -24.72 -6.83
CA PRO A 180 -9.09 -25.01 -5.41
C PRO A 180 -8.64 -23.79 -4.57
N VAL A 181 -9.37 -23.49 -3.51
CA VAL A 181 -8.95 -22.56 -2.47
C VAL A 181 -7.92 -23.25 -1.57
N PRO A 182 -6.83 -22.58 -1.18
CA PRO A 182 -5.88 -23.13 -0.22
C PRO A 182 -6.57 -23.52 1.11
N ARG A 183 -6.16 -24.64 1.71
CA ARG A 183 -6.81 -25.22 2.91
C ARG A 183 -6.00 -25.03 4.20
N TYR A 184 -5.20 -23.96 4.30
CA TYR A 184 -4.55 -23.60 5.55
C TYR A 184 -5.39 -22.59 6.33
N SER A 185 -5.20 -22.56 7.64
CA SER A 185 -5.85 -21.56 8.49
C SER A 185 -5.10 -20.23 8.41
N MET A 186 -5.82 -19.17 8.06
CA MET A 186 -5.24 -17.81 8.11
C MET A 186 -4.95 -17.41 9.56
N PRO A 187 -3.76 -16.83 9.85
CA PRO A 187 -3.46 -16.33 11.18
C PRO A 187 -4.38 -15.15 11.53
N ARG A 188 -4.80 -15.09 12.79
CA ARG A 188 -5.63 -14.00 13.31
C ARG A 188 -4.75 -12.84 13.79
N VAL A 189 -4.27 -12.04 12.84
CA VAL A 189 -3.42 -10.87 13.09
C VAL A 189 -4.02 -9.61 12.46
N PRO A 190 -3.75 -8.41 13.01
CA PRO A 190 -4.31 -7.16 12.50
C PRO A 190 -3.90 -6.83 11.05
N LYS A 191 -2.68 -7.24 10.66
CA LYS A 191 -2.14 -7.04 9.33
C LYS A 191 -1.64 -8.37 8.78
N LEU A 192 -2.19 -8.78 7.64
CA LEU A 192 -1.83 -10.01 6.95
C LEU A 192 -1.68 -9.72 5.46
N SER A 193 -0.47 -9.80 4.94
CA SER A 193 -0.17 -9.54 3.53
C SER A 193 0.55 -10.70 2.83
N ALA A 194 1.06 -11.69 3.57
CA ALA A 194 1.82 -12.80 3.01
C ALA A 194 0.92 -13.95 2.53
N GLY A 195 1.26 -14.50 1.36
CA GLY A 195 0.63 -15.69 0.80
C GLY A 195 -0.78 -15.46 0.24
N TYR A 196 -1.32 -16.51 -0.37
CA TYR A 196 -2.69 -16.46 -0.88
C TYR A 196 -3.69 -16.36 0.27
N TRP A 197 -4.73 -15.57 0.09
CA TRP A 197 -5.85 -15.56 1.02
C TRP A 197 -6.57 -16.91 0.97
N ALA A 198 -6.99 -17.40 2.11
CA ALA A 198 -7.66 -18.70 2.24
C ALA A 198 -8.86 -18.60 3.18
N HIS A 199 -10.04 -18.77 2.64
CA HIS A 199 -11.30 -18.85 3.39
C HIS A 199 -12.32 -19.66 2.60
N GLU A 200 -13.12 -20.49 3.25
CA GLU A 200 -14.04 -21.45 2.59
C GLU A 200 -15.01 -20.77 1.60
N GLN A 201 -15.47 -19.58 1.93
CA GLN A 201 -16.41 -18.79 1.12
C GLN A 201 -15.78 -17.47 0.68
N MET A 202 -14.50 -17.51 0.26
CA MET A 202 -13.82 -16.30 -0.19
C MET A 202 -14.30 -15.88 -1.57
N ASP A 203 -14.14 -14.59 -1.84
CA ASP A 203 -14.37 -13.99 -3.15
C ASP A 203 -13.17 -14.25 -4.08
N LEU A 204 -13.41 -14.41 -5.39
CA LEU A 204 -12.36 -14.63 -6.37
C LEU A 204 -11.39 -13.42 -6.44
N VAL A 205 -11.86 -12.21 -6.24
CA VAL A 205 -11.01 -11.00 -6.13
C VAL A 205 -9.93 -11.21 -5.07
N ASP A 206 -10.28 -11.82 -3.93
CA ASP A 206 -9.35 -12.05 -2.84
C ASP A 206 -8.24 -13.06 -3.16
N LEU A 207 -8.43 -13.93 -4.13
CA LEU A 207 -7.40 -14.86 -4.59
C LEU A 207 -6.27 -14.13 -5.33
N PHE A 208 -6.61 -13.10 -6.13
CA PHE A 208 -5.63 -12.33 -6.89
C PHE A 208 -4.94 -11.26 -6.04
N VAL A 209 -5.62 -10.71 -5.03
CA VAL A 209 -4.99 -9.75 -4.11
C VAL A 209 -3.97 -10.47 -3.22
N GLY A 210 -2.69 -10.10 -3.36
CA GLY A 210 -1.58 -10.76 -2.66
C GLY A 210 -1.04 -12.00 -3.39
N SER A 211 -1.39 -12.22 -4.67
CA SER A 211 -0.90 -13.35 -5.48
C SER A 211 0.48 -13.13 -6.09
N GLU A 212 1.04 -11.94 -5.98
CA GLU A 212 2.38 -11.56 -6.48
C GLU A 212 2.63 -11.92 -7.95
N GLY A 213 1.58 -11.81 -8.81
CA GLY A 213 1.66 -12.08 -10.24
C GLY A 213 1.69 -13.57 -10.62
N THR A 214 1.63 -14.51 -9.66
CA THR A 214 1.75 -15.96 -9.90
C THR A 214 0.49 -16.58 -10.51
N LEU A 215 -0.65 -15.92 -10.41
CA LEU A 215 -1.94 -16.42 -10.92
C LEU A 215 -2.40 -15.72 -12.21
N GLY A 216 -1.79 -14.59 -12.54
CA GLY A 216 -2.14 -13.79 -13.70
C GLY A 216 -1.62 -12.37 -13.55
N VAL A 217 -1.74 -11.58 -14.61
CA VAL A 217 -1.28 -10.19 -14.64
C VAL A 217 -2.47 -9.26 -14.50
N ILE A 218 -2.47 -8.45 -13.45
CA ILE A 218 -3.49 -7.41 -13.22
C ILE A 218 -3.22 -6.26 -14.20
N THR A 219 -4.21 -5.87 -14.98
CA THR A 219 -4.13 -4.77 -15.96
C THR A 219 -4.95 -3.55 -15.56
N ALA A 220 -6.04 -3.76 -14.80
CA ALA A 220 -6.85 -2.70 -14.24
C ALA A 220 -7.52 -3.15 -12.94
N ALA A 221 -7.96 -2.18 -12.15
CA ALA A 221 -8.70 -2.41 -10.92
C ALA A 221 -9.85 -1.40 -10.75
N THR A 222 -10.87 -1.82 -10.04
CA THR A 222 -11.90 -0.95 -9.45
C THR A 222 -11.62 -0.85 -7.96
N LEU A 223 -11.33 0.37 -7.50
CA LEU A 223 -10.99 0.64 -6.11
C LEU A 223 -12.05 1.53 -5.47
N ARG A 224 -12.42 1.21 -4.23
CA ARG A 224 -13.26 2.09 -3.43
C ARG A 224 -12.44 3.28 -2.96
N VAL A 225 -13.03 4.46 -3.05
CA VAL A 225 -12.45 5.71 -2.56
C VAL A 225 -13.42 6.36 -1.58
N ARG A 226 -12.96 7.34 -0.84
CA ARG A 226 -13.80 8.07 0.11
C ARG A 226 -13.45 9.56 0.14
N PRO A 227 -14.31 10.41 0.71
CA PRO A 227 -13.99 11.80 0.94
C PRO A 227 -12.66 11.94 1.69
N ARG A 228 -11.84 12.89 1.27
CA ARG A 228 -10.55 13.15 1.90
C ARG A 228 -10.77 13.71 3.31
N PRO A 229 -10.26 13.05 4.35
CA PRO A 229 -10.42 13.52 5.71
C PRO A 229 -9.57 14.78 5.96
N ARG A 230 -9.98 15.60 6.89
CA ARG A 230 -9.12 16.62 7.48
C ARG A 230 -8.16 15.91 8.42
N GLN A 231 -6.87 16.14 8.26
CA GLN A 231 -5.84 15.46 9.04
C GLN A 231 -5.06 16.44 9.90
N MET A 232 -4.80 16.02 11.12
CA MET A 232 -3.83 16.58 12.04
C MET A 232 -2.69 15.57 12.20
N VAL A 233 -1.45 16.04 12.24
CA VAL A 233 -0.27 15.21 12.46
C VAL A 233 0.45 15.68 13.70
N ALA A 234 0.85 14.77 14.58
CA ALA A 234 1.61 15.09 15.80
C ALA A 234 2.89 14.24 15.87
N LEU A 235 3.99 14.86 16.27
CA LEU A 235 5.22 14.18 16.67
C LEU A 235 5.36 14.26 18.19
N ILE A 236 5.39 13.13 18.85
CA ILE A 236 5.49 13.00 20.31
C ILE A 236 6.85 12.40 20.65
N THR A 237 7.65 13.14 21.43
CA THR A 237 8.94 12.67 21.94
C THR A 237 8.74 11.83 23.17
N CYS A 238 9.22 10.60 23.17
CA CYS A 238 9.19 9.67 24.29
C CYS A 238 10.61 9.49 24.84
N VAL A 239 10.74 9.54 26.16
CA VAL A 239 12.04 9.37 26.84
C VAL A 239 12.45 7.90 26.95
N SER A 240 11.55 6.96 26.70
CA SER A 240 11.79 5.52 26.71
C SER A 240 10.76 4.75 25.88
N ASP A 241 11.11 3.53 25.47
CA ASP A 241 10.20 2.61 24.80
C ASP A 241 8.96 2.28 25.64
N SER A 242 9.14 2.17 26.95
CA SER A 242 8.01 1.93 27.87
C SER A 242 6.98 3.07 27.83
N GLN A 243 7.42 4.32 27.73
CA GLN A 243 6.52 5.47 27.57
C GLN A 243 5.84 5.43 26.20
N ALA A 244 6.59 5.17 25.13
CA ALA A 244 6.03 5.05 23.78
C ALA A 244 4.96 3.96 23.69
N LEU A 245 5.19 2.81 24.31
CA LEU A 245 4.23 1.71 24.37
C LEU A 245 2.95 2.08 25.12
N ARG A 246 3.04 2.79 26.26
CA ARG A 246 1.85 3.26 26.98
C ARG A 246 1.05 4.26 26.14
N ILE A 247 1.70 5.27 25.56
CA ILE A 247 1.05 6.26 24.69
C ILE A 247 0.37 5.56 23.52
N THR A 248 1.07 4.65 22.84
CA THR A 248 0.50 3.87 21.74
C THR A 248 -0.71 3.06 22.16
N SER A 249 -0.65 2.42 23.34
CA SER A 249 -1.77 1.65 23.89
C SER A 249 -2.98 2.55 24.18
N SER A 250 -2.75 3.70 24.81
CA SER A 250 -3.79 4.69 25.12
C SER A 250 -4.43 5.25 23.86
N LEU A 251 -3.62 5.68 22.87
CA LEU A 251 -4.11 6.15 21.57
C LEU A 251 -4.93 5.09 20.84
N ARG A 252 -4.45 3.84 20.84
CA ARG A 252 -5.16 2.72 20.21
C ARG A 252 -6.52 2.48 20.86
N THR A 253 -6.59 2.51 22.20
CA THR A 253 -7.86 2.33 22.93
C THR A 253 -8.82 3.45 22.60
N GLN A 254 -8.38 4.70 22.66
CA GLN A 254 -9.21 5.85 22.34
C GLN A 254 -9.69 5.85 20.87
N ALA A 255 -8.82 5.47 19.92
CA ALA A 255 -9.22 5.30 18.53
C ALA A 255 -10.35 4.28 18.38
N GLN A 256 -10.21 3.11 19.01
CA GLN A 256 -11.22 2.07 18.96
C GLN A 256 -12.55 2.50 19.58
N ASP A 257 -12.51 3.30 20.65
CA ASP A 257 -13.71 3.85 21.27
C ASP A 257 -14.35 4.91 20.36
N THR A 258 -13.54 5.75 19.71
CA THR A 258 -14.04 6.71 18.70
C THR A 258 -14.73 6.00 17.54
N TRP A 259 -14.18 4.92 17.03
CA TRP A 259 -14.81 4.14 15.95
C TRP A 259 -16.10 3.42 16.37
N ARG A 260 -16.32 3.25 17.67
CA ARG A 260 -17.59 2.77 18.26
C ARG A 260 -18.58 3.88 18.57
N GLY A 261 -18.20 5.15 18.32
CA GLY A 261 -19.03 6.33 18.62
C GLY A 261 -18.89 6.88 20.04
N HIS A 262 -17.84 6.55 20.77
CA HIS A 262 -17.66 6.90 22.19
C HIS A 262 -16.43 7.77 22.48
N GLY A 263 -15.83 8.40 21.45
CA GLY A 263 -14.61 9.19 21.63
C GLY A 263 -14.47 10.31 20.60
N VAL A 264 -13.34 11.03 20.67
CA VAL A 264 -13.01 12.15 19.79
C VAL A 264 -11.62 12.01 19.13
N LEU A 265 -10.77 11.07 19.58
CA LEU A 265 -9.48 10.81 18.97
C LEU A 265 -9.61 9.75 17.87
N ASP A 266 -9.82 10.20 16.65
CA ASP A 266 -9.87 9.34 15.47
C ASP A 266 -8.46 9.13 14.89
N VAL A 267 -7.70 8.24 15.53
CA VAL A 267 -6.31 7.96 15.15
C VAL A 267 -6.28 7.05 13.93
N ALA A 268 -5.75 7.56 12.83
CA ALA A 268 -5.62 6.81 11.57
C ALA A 268 -4.32 6.00 11.51
N ALA A 269 -3.22 6.52 12.07
CA ALA A 269 -1.92 5.87 12.05
C ALA A 269 -1.08 6.26 13.27
N ILE A 270 -0.23 5.31 13.71
CA ILE A 270 0.82 5.55 14.70
C ILE A 270 2.08 4.88 14.16
N GLU A 271 3.13 5.68 13.95
CA GLU A 271 4.43 5.19 13.50
C GLU A 271 5.47 5.44 14.57
N TYR A 272 6.27 4.43 14.85
CA TYR A 272 7.31 4.45 15.88
C TYR A 272 8.69 4.55 15.21
N MET A 273 9.51 5.50 15.67
CA MET A 273 10.89 5.69 15.24
C MET A 273 11.80 5.63 16.46
N ASP A 274 12.64 4.60 16.55
CA ASP A 274 13.54 4.43 17.69
C ASP A 274 14.71 5.41 17.69
N GLY A 275 15.24 5.71 18.89
CA GLY A 275 16.30 6.70 19.06
C GLY A 275 17.62 6.33 18.38
N ARG A 276 17.87 5.04 18.10
CA ARG A 276 19.10 4.60 17.39
C ARG A 276 18.98 4.91 15.90
N SER A 277 17.84 4.56 15.28
CA SER A 277 17.56 4.90 13.88
C SER A 277 17.56 6.42 13.67
N LEU A 278 16.99 7.17 14.61
CA LEU A 278 17.04 8.63 14.60
C LEU A 278 18.47 9.18 14.72
N GLY A 279 19.41 8.38 15.21
CA GLY A 279 20.85 8.72 15.26
C GLY A 279 21.47 8.93 13.88
N PHE A 280 20.90 8.37 12.82
CA PHE A 280 21.35 8.57 11.43
C PHE A 280 20.72 9.81 10.76
N VAL A 281 19.68 10.38 11.35
CA VAL A 281 19.01 11.58 10.84
C VAL A 281 19.73 12.84 11.34
N SER A 282 19.93 13.82 10.48
CA SER A 282 20.57 15.09 10.87
C SER A 282 19.70 15.92 11.82
N ASP A 283 20.32 16.69 12.71
CA ASP A 283 19.59 17.60 13.63
C ASP A 283 18.80 18.68 12.88
N ALA A 284 19.24 19.05 11.67
CA ALA A 284 18.50 19.98 10.82
C ALA A 284 17.12 19.44 10.41
N VAL A 285 17.01 18.15 10.10
CA VAL A 285 15.73 17.49 9.74
C VAL A 285 14.83 17.40 10.97
N LEU A 286 15.36 17.03 12.13
CA LEU A 286 14.61 16.97 13.40
C LEU A 286 14.07 18.36 13.77
N THR A 287 14.92 19.39 13.73
CA THR A 287 14.54 20.77 14.02
C THR A 287 13.48 21.29 13.04
N ALA A 288 13.63 20.98 11.75
CA ALA A 288 12.65 21.35 10.72
C ALA A 288 11.29 20.71 10.97
N ALA A 289 11.25 19.47 11.51
CA ALA A 289 10.03 18.79 11.93
C ALA A 289 9.46 19.29 13.26
N GLY A 290 10.14 20.22 13.94
CA GLY A 290 9.69 20.83 15.21
C GLY A 290 10.01 20.00 16.45
N VAL A 291 10.96 19.06 16.38
CA VAL A 291 11.35 18.22 17.52
C VAL A 291 12.85 18.27 17.75
N SER A 292 13.24 17.96 18.98
CA SER A 292 14.63 17.70 19.34
C SER A 292 14.93 16.22 19.29
N ARG A 293 16.21 15.86 19.16
CA ARG A 293 16.64 14.46 19.19
C ARG A 293 16.26 13.82 20.53
N PRO A 294 15.52 12.70 20.54
CA PRO A 294 15.24 11.99 21.77
C PRO A 294 16.51 11.38 22.34
N PRO A 295 16.54 11.01 23.63
CA PRO A 295 17.59 10.17 24.21
C PRO A 295 17.80 8.90 23.37
N ARG A 296 18.98 8.27 23.48
CA ARG A 296 19.29 7.05 22.71
C ARG A 296 18.30 5.90 22.97
N ASP A 297 17.77 5.80 24.18
CA ASP A 297 16.77 4.80 24.57
C ASP A 297 15.33 5.37 24.49
N GLY A 298 15.19 6.55 23.92
CA GLY A 298 13.91 7.18 23.61
C GLY A 298 13.47 6.94 22.19
N SER A 299 12.37 7.55 21.82
CA SER A 299 11.76 7.38 20.49
C SER A 299 10.89 8.59 20.11
N LEU A 300 10.49 8.64 18.85
CA LEU A 300 9.44 9.52 18.36
C LEU A 300 8.23 8.69 17.92
N LEU A 301 7.04 9.17 18.24
CA LEU A 301 5.78 8.67 17.67
C LEU A 301 5.25 9.72 16.69
N LEU A 302 5.05 9.32 15.43
CA LEU A 302 4.29 10.11 14.46
C LEU A 302 2.86 9.60 14.47
N VAL A 303 1.94 10.47 14.89
CA VAL A 303 0.52 10.15 15.04
C VAL A 303 -0.28 10.94 14.00
N GLN A 304 -1.07 10.23 13.20
CA GLN A 304 -1.99 10.84 12.24
C GLN A 304 -3.41 10.71 12.80
N LEU A 305 -4.10 11.84 12.93
CA LEU A 305 -5.48 11.90 13.39
C LEU A 305 -6.37 12.48 12.29
N GLU A 306 -7.55 11.91 12.15
CA GLU A 306 -8.62 12.53 11.38
C GLU A 306 -9.48 13.35 12.32
N VAL A 307 -9.82 14.56 11.89
CA VAL A 307 -10.54 15.51 12.73
C VAL A 307 -11.75 16.08 11.99
N ASP A 308 -12.75 16.45 12.75
CA ASP A 308 -13.93 17.13 12.24
C ASP A 308 -13.62 18.59 11.81
N THR A 309 -14.64 19.32 11.43
CA THR A 309 -14.55 20.76 11.11
C THR A 309 -14.04 21.59 12.27
N ASP A 310 -14.36 21.19 13.50
CA ASP A 310 -13.79 21.72 14.75
C ASP A 310 -12.76 20.70 15.28
N GLU A 311 -11.49 21.04 15.16
CA GLU A 311 -10.38 20.23 15.67
C GLU A 311 -10.13 20.39 17.18
N GLY A 312 -10.72 21.39 17.82
CA GLY A 312 -10.51 21.71 19.25
C GLY A 312 -10.65 20.51 20.18
N PRO A 313 -11.75 19.73 20.12
CA PRO A 313 -11.93 18.54 20.96
C PRO A 313 -10.84 17.49 20.79
N SER A 314 -10.36 17.28 19.57
CA SER A 314 -9.26 16.30 19.32
C SER A 314 -7.91 16.79 19.84
N VAL A 315 -7.63 18.10 19.72
CA VAL A 315 -6.42 18.72 20.25
C VAL A 315 -6.41 18.64 21.77
N GLU A 316 -7.51 18.98 22.43
CA GLU A 316 -7.64 18.92 23.91
C GLU A 316 -7.51 17.48 24.44
N ALA A 317 -8.13 16.53 23.77
CA ALA A 317 -8.03 15.12 24.14
C ALA A 317 -6.61 14.55 23.97
N LEU A 318 -5.91 14.96 22.90
CA LEU A 318 -4.51 14.59 22.69
C LEU A 318 -3.61 15.21 23.77
N ALA A 319 -3.80 16.50 24.08
CA ALA A 319 -3.05 17.19 25.14
C ALA A 319 -3.26 16.51 26.51
N THR A 320 -4.50 16.18 26.86
CA THR A 320 -4.84 15.46 28.09
C THR A 320 -4.14 14.09 28.17
N LEU A 321 -4.12 13.32 27.06
CA LEU A 321 -3.42 12.04 27.01
C LEU A 321 -1.92 12.21 27.24
N ILE A 322 -1.31 13.21 26.59
CA ILE A 322 0.12 13.51 26.70
C ILE A 322 0.50 13.90 28.14
N GLU A 323 -0.33 14.71 28.80
CA GLU A 323 -0.14 15.08 30.22
C GLU A 323 -0.23 13.84 31.14
N GLN A 324 -1.23 12.99 30.95
CA GLN A 324 -1.41 11.75 31.73
C GLN A 324 -0.23 10.80 31.59
N GLU A 325 0.39 10.75 30.43
CA GLU A 325 1.57 9.90 30.16
C GLU A 325 2.90 10.59 30.51
N SER A 326 2.84 11.76 31.15
CA SER A 326 4.00 12.51 31.66
C SER A 326 5.05 12.78 30.58
N VAL A 327 4.60 13.16 29.37
CA VAL A 327 5.49 13.62 28.30
C VAL A 327 6.03 15.01 28.67
N THR A 328 7.34 15.14 28.73
CA THR A 328 8.01 16.36 29.21
C THR A 328 8.32 17.37 28.11
N GLN A 329 8.39 16.90 26.88
CA GLN A 329 8.63 17.76 25.71
C GLN A 329 7.30 18.03 25.01
N GLU A 330 7.02 19.31 24.73
CA GLU A 330 5.84 19.70 23.97
C GLU A 330 5.85 19.02 22.59
N PRO A 331 4.75 18.34 22.18
CA PRO A 331 4.68 17.72 20.88
C PRO A 331 4.63 18.76 19.76
N ALA A 332 5.28 18.47 18.65
CA ALA A 332 5.07 19.25 17.44
C ALA A 332 3.75 18.80 16.79
N VAL A 333 2.89 19.77 16.45
CA VAL A 333 1.57 19.52 15.87
C VAL A 333 1.39 20.33 14.59
N ALA A 334 1.00 19.65 13.52
CA ALA A 334 0.53 20.27 12.29
C ALA A 334 -1.00 20.16 12.24
N LEU A 335 -1.68 21.30 12.35
CA LEU A 335 -3.14 21.38 12.26
C LEU A 335 -3.63 21.17 10.80
N PRO A 336 -4.91 20.86 10.58
CA PRO A 336 -5.46 20.72 9.24
C PRO A 336 -5.22 21.96 8.38
N GLY A 337 -4.60 21.76 7.22
CA GLY A 337 -4.22 22.84 6.30
C GLY A 337 -2.77 23.32 6.43
N ASP A 338 -2.05 23.01 7.51
CA ASP A 338 -0.61 23.24 7.58
C ASP A 338 0.18 22.13 6.87
N LEU A 339 0.06 22.14 5.54
CA LEU A 339 0.74 21.16 4.68
C LEU A 339 2.26 21.25 4.79
N SER A 340 2.78 22.41 5.13
CA SER A 340 4.23 22.64 5.28
C SER A 340 4.78 21.94 6.52
N ALA A 341 4.14 22.10 7.68
CA ALA A 341 4.55 21.41 8.91
C ALA A 341 4.36 19.90 8.77
N ALA A 342 3.19 19.44 8.31
CA ALA A 342 2.93 18.02 8.06
C ALA A 342 3.96 17.42 7.09
N GLY A 343 4.29 18.11 5.99
CA GLY A 343 5.30 17.66 5.02
C GLY A 343 6.69 17.48 5.66
N ARG A 344 7.12 18.38 6.57
CA ARG A 344 8.40 18.22 7.28
C ARG A 344 8.39 17.03 8.24
N MET A 345 7.26 16.75 8.90
CA MET A 345 7.11 15.60 9.78
C MET A 345 7.18 14.27 8.98
N PHE A 346 6.53 14.21 7.81
CA PHE A 346 6.63 13.06 6.92
C PHE A 346 8.04 12.91 6.33
N ALA A 347 8.72 14.01 5.98
CA ALA A 347 10.10 13.97 5.51
C ALA A 347 11.06 13.41 6.58
N LEU A 348 10.83 13.70 7.87
CA LEU A 348 11.57 13.09 8.97
C LEU A 348 11.37 11.56 8.98
N ARG A 349 10.13 11.09 8.87
CA ARG A 349 9.82 9.65 8.79
C ARG A 349 10.56 8.96 7.64
N GLU A 350 10.61 9.59 6.46
CA GLU A 350 11.27 9.06 5.26
C GLU A 350 12.80 9.08 5.36
N ALA A 351 13.35 9.98 6.15
CA ALA A 351 14.79 10.04 6.38
C ALA A 351 15.32 8.88 7.25
N VAL A 352 14.49 8.28 8.10
CA VAL A 352 14.90 7.19 9.01
C VAL A 352 15.38 5.94 8.26
N PRO A 353 14.66 5.40 7.24
CA PRO A 353 15.14 4.23 6.50
C PRO A 353 16.22 4.57 5.46
N SER A 354 16.49 5.84 5.20
CA SER A 354 17.43 6.30 4.18
C SER A 354 18.84 6.61 4.75
N GLY A 355 18.98 6.56 6.10
CA GLY A 355 20.20 6.91 6.85
C GLY A 355 21.24 5.78 7.04
#